data_38217148d50e86ad9f65ff9cfbf44154
#
_entry.id   38217148d50e86ad9f65ff9cfbf44154
#
_cell.length_a   1.000
_cell.length_b   1.000
_cell.length_c   1.000
_cell.angle_alpha   90.00
_cell.angle_beta   90.00
_cell.angle_gamma   90.00
#
_symmetry.space_group_name_H-M   'P 1'
#
loop_
_entity.id
_entity.type
_entity.pdbx_description
1 polymer ?
#
loop_
_entity_poly.entity_id
_entity_poly.type
_entity_poly.pdbx_seq_one_letter_code
_entity_poly.pdbx_strand_id
1 'polypeptide(L)'
;MYRHVMRFTLVAGAIVAAACVESAPISPTANTATTPTMAGTPTLQLVAPAANSKSYVINFTGSQLPADLAAQVSAAGGTVTTSVDQIGVAVAASSDPGFTARAAKIKGVADVTEDIEVRWVAPERVVEAGELSDAGSLDGAASFGATEALRQIQWAPDAVSAPAAWDLGARGAGARVAILDGGIHSAHQDIAPNLDVAHSRSFVPGQPFNFDQARDAQGVCRLTDTFWHGTHVAGIVGAPGQGLGTVGIAPSATLIGVKVLHCGSGSFANVIAGIVYAATPIAEGGAGADVINMSLAGIFQHQQYDPITGKPLGASGAAHLASVLGKATTYAYQRGVTVVAAMGNDALDLDHTNDVLVVPAMSPHVIAVSATGPMGWALGVNNLDRPASYTNFGQSAVTFAGPGGDFVLPGDAPCTKPVNPSGSLTRPCWVFDLVLAPQRGAGSAINSYAWAAGTSMAAPAVSGVAALIIGKFGRIGPAAVEARLRHSADDLGKPGNDDFYGGGRVNAFRATQ
;
A
#
# COMPACT_ATOMS: atom_id res chain seq x y z
N MET A 1 53.25 -8.34 54.89
CA MET A 1 54.68 -8.00 54.62
C MET A 1 54.98 -8.40 53.20
N TYR A 2 55.55 -7.54 52.47
CA TYR A 2 56.16 -7.43 51.12
C TYR A 2 55.34 -6.66 50.10
N ARG A 3 55.72 -5.39 49.95
CA ARG A 3 55.46 -4.48 48.87
C ARG A 3 56.37 -4.87 47.70
N HIS A 4 55.81 -4.96 46.47
CA HIS A 4 56.62 -4.84 45.27
C HIS A 4 56.11 -3.64 44.45
N VAL A 5 57.03 -2.68 44.34
CA VAL A 5 56.95 -1.48 43.53
C VAL A 5 57.29 -1.90 42.10
N MET A 6 56.42 -1.59 41.13
CA MET A 6 56.73 -1.75 39.73
C MET A 6 56.77 -0.37 39.04
N ARG A 7 57.93 -0.09 38.43
CA ARG A 7 58.28 1.18 37.81
C ARG A 7 57.55 1.35 36.50
N PHE A 8 56.98 2.52 36.26
CA PHE A 8 56.49 2.96 34.96
C PHE A 8 57.67 3.43 34.10
N THR A 9 57.81 2.87 32.89
CA THR A 9 58.67 3.38 31.84
C THR A 9 57.77 4.12 30.83
N LEU A 10 57.95 5.43 30.72
CA LEU A 10 57.34 6.25 29.67
C LEU A 10 58.04 5.96 28.33
N VAL A 11 57.27 5.53 27.34
CA VAL A 11 57.70 5.55 25.95
C VAL A 11 56.93 6.67 25.26
N ALA A 12 57.65 7.71 24.81
CA ALA A 12 57.09 8.79 24.02
C ALA A 12 56.93 8.29 22.57
N GLY A 13 55.68 8.12 22.17
CA GLY A 13 55.29 7.83 20.77
C GLY A 13 54.83 9.11 20.09
N ALA A 14 55.47 9.46 18.98
CA ALA A 14 55.16 10.62 18.16
C ALA A 14 53.75 10.45 17.51
N ILE A 15 52.91 11.44 17.73
CA ILE A 15 51.61 11.54 17.06
C ILE A 15 51.86 12.13 15.67
N VAL A 16 51.68 11.32 14.63
CA VAL A 16 51.55 11.81 13.26
C VAL A 16 50.09 12.21 13.06
N ALA A 17 49.83 13.50 12.95
CA ALA A 17 48.52 14.04 12.57
C ALA A 17 48.27 13.73 11.08
N ALA A 18 47.44 12.75 10.81
CA ALA A 18 46.83 12.58 9.51
C ALA A 18 45.65 13.55 9.38
N ALA A 19 45.78 14.54 8.51
CA ALA A 19 44.69 15.43 8.16
C ALA A 19 43.60 14.64 7.43
N CYS A 20 42.46 14.49 8.06
CA CYS A 20 41.23 14.06 7.38
C CYS A 20 40.80 15.16 6.42
N VAL A 21 40.92 14.91 5.13
CA VAL A 21 40.25 15.72 4.11
C VAL A 21 38.74 15.38 4.20
N GLU A 22 37.97 16.28 4.69
CA GLU A 22 36.50 16.23 4.62
C GLU A 22 36.10 16.30 3.13
N SER A 23 35.66 15.18 2.58
CA SER A 23 35.01 15.17 1.27
C SER A 23 33.61 15.77 1.43
N ALA A 24 33.35 16.89 0.79
CA ALA A 24 32.05 17.52 0.71
C ALA A 24 30.99 16.53 0.18
N PRO A 25 29.74 16.61 0.67
CA PRO A 25 28.67 15.74 0.17
C PRO A 25 28.41 16.09 -1.31
N ILE A 26 28.48 15.06 -2.16
CA ILE A 26 28.13 15.15 -3.56
C ILE A 26 26.61 15.34 -3.63
N SER A 27 26.16 16.55 -3.95
CA SER A 27 24.78 16.79 -4.34
C SER A 27 24.45 15.97 -5.59
N PRO A 28 23.34 15.21 -5.64
CA PRO A 28 22.96 14.55 -6.86
C PRO A 28 22.62 15.62 -7.91
N THR A 29 23.43 15.68 -8.96
CA THR A 29 23.11 16.45 -10.17
C THR A 29 21.79 15.92 -10.74
N ALA A 30 20.78 16.78 -10.80
CA ALA A 30 19.54 16.49 -11.50
C ALA A 30 19.86 16.17 -12.96
N ASN A 31 19.73 14.90 -13.32
CA ASN A 31 19.78 14.49 -14.71
C ASN A 31 18.48 14.95 -15.38
N THR A 32 18.52 16.07 -16.07
CA THR A 32 17.45 16.51 -16.96
C THR A 32 17.44 15.60 -18.19
N ALA A 33 16.80 14.44 -18.06
CA ALA A 33 16.40 13.68 -19.22
C ALA A 33 15.27 14.44 -19.91
N THR A 34 15.58 15.09 -21.03
CA THR A 34 14.59 15.68 -21.94
C THR A 34 13.74 14.54 -22.53
N THR A 35 12.52 14.40 -21.99
CA THR A 35 11.50 13.54 -22.57
C THR A 35 11.02 14.15 -23.90
N PRO A 36 10.87 13.37 -24.99
CA PRO A 36 10.32 13.91 -26.24
C PRO A 36 8.87 14.32 -26.01
N THR A 37 8.57 15.58 -26.31
CA THR A 37 7.23 16.14 -26.29
C THR A 37 6.36 15.48 -27.35
N MET A 38 5.47 14.59 -26.95
CA MET A 38 4.35 14.16 -27.77
C MET A 38 3.23 15.17 -27.57
N ALA A 39 2.74 15.74 -28.69
CA ALA A 39 1.66 16.71 -28.68
C ALA A 39 0.35 16.07 -28.18
N GLY A 40 -0.27 16.65 -27.14
CA GLY A 40 -1.63 16.32 -26.73
C GLY A 40 -1.80 15.55 -25.43
N THR A 41 -0.76 15.33 -24.63
CA THR A 41 -0.89 14.67 -23.29
C THR A 41 -1.22 15.72 -22.23
N PRO A 42 -2.27 15.54 -21.41
CA PRO A 42 -2.49 16.39 -20.25
C PRO A 42 -1.33 16.21 -19.28
N THR A 43 -0.49 17.23 -19.17
CA THR A 43 0.68 17.21 -18.29
C THR A 43 0.20 17.48 -16.87
N LEU A 44 0.19 16.47 -16.01
CA LEU A 44 0.04 16.63 -14.56
C LEU A 44 1.30 17.34 -14.05
N GLN A 45 1.25 18.66 -13.88
CA GLN A 45 2.35 19.43 -13.29
C GLN A 45 2.19 19.44 -11.77
N LEU A 46 3.10 18.77 -11.07
CA LEU A 46 3.22 18.86 -9.62
C LEU A 46 4.10 20.09 -9.30
N VAL A 47 3.49 21.14 -8.80
CA VAL A 47 4.19 22.35 -8.33
C VAL A 47 4.27 22.27 -6.81
N ALA A 48 5.48 22.33 -6.25
CA ALA A 48 5.65 22.39 -4.80
C ALA A 48 5.01 23.68 -4.24
N PRO A 49 4.18 23.60 -3.19
CA PRO A 49 3.57 24.78 -2.58
C PRO A 49 4.64 25.65 -1.93
N ALA A 50 4.38 26.98 -1.90
CA ALA A 50 5.23 27.93 -1.20
C ALA A 50 5.23 27.65 0.32
N ALA A 51 6.33 27.92 1.01
CA ALA A 51 6.41 27.81 2.46
C ALA A 51 5.26 28.62 3.11
N ASN A 52 4.55 28.01 4.09
CA ASN A 52 3.37 28.56 4.78
C ASN A 52 2.06 28.62 3.96
N SER A 53 1.97 28.01 2.79
CA SER A 53 0.70 27.85 2.08
C SER A 53 -0.01 26.58 2.52
N LYS A 54 -1.36 26.63 2.56
CA LYS A 54 -2.23 25.46 2.71
C LYS A 54 -2.58 24.91 1.34
N SER A 55 -2.87 23.62 1.28
CA SER A 55 -3.43 22.94 0.11
C SER A 55 -4.96 22.92 0.19
N TYR A 56 -5.63 23.06 -0.94
CA TYR A 56 -7.08 23.04 -1.05
C TYR A 56 -7.52 22.18 -2.23
N VAL A 57 -8.50 21.31 -2.02
CA VAL A 57 -9.19 20.59 -3.07
C VAL A 57 -10.36 21.46 -3.57
N ILE A 58 -10.36 21.77 -4.85
CA ILE A 58 -11.42 22.49 -5.55
C ILE A 58 -12.20 21.46 -6.37
N ASN A 59 -13.43 21.21 -6.00
CA ASN A 59 -14.30 20.24 -6.63
C ASN A 59 -15.31 20.95 -7.54
N PHE A 60 -15.36 20.56 -8.82
CA PHE A 60 -16.29 21.09 -9.80
C PHE A 60 -17.50 20.17 -9.96
N THR A 61 -18.65 20.75 -10.30
CA THR A 61 -19.89 19.98 -10.55
C THR A 61 -19.80 19.11 -11.80
N GLY A 62 -18.99 19.51 -12.78
CA GLY A 62 -18.71 18.74 -14.01
C GLY A 62 -17.42 17.92 -13.91
N SER A 63 -17.16 17.15 -14.96
CA SER A 63 -15.92 16.39 -15.11
C SER A 63 -14.81 17.17 -15.85
N GLN A 64 -15.08 18.37 -16.32
CA GLN A 64 -14.08 19.19 -17.04
C GLN A 64 -13.75 20.46 -16.25
N LEU A 65 -12.48 20.79 -16.19
CA LEU A 65 -12.00 22.02 -15.60
C LEU A 65 -12.08 23.18 -16.61
N PRO A 66 -12.34 24.42 -16.14
CA PRO A 66 -12.27 25.60 -17.01
C PRO A 66 -10.90 25.77 -17.64
N ALA A 67 -10.83 26.15 -18.90
CA ALA A 67 -9.56 26.37 -19.60
C ALA A 67 -8.71 27.51 -18.98
N ASP A 68 -9.36 28.46 -18.34
CA ASP A 68 -8.74 29.60 -17.64
C ASP A 68 -8.65 29.39 -16.09
N LEU A 69 -8.79 28.17 -15.61
CA LEU A 69 -8.79 27.84 -14.18
C LEU A 69 -7.61 28.46 -13.43
N ALA A 70 -6.40 28.36 -13.99
CA ALA A 70 -5.20 28.92 -13.35
C ALA A 70 -5.31 30.44 -13.11
N ALA A 71 -5.89 31.17 -14.07
CA ALA A 71 -6.12 32.62 -13.93
C ALA A 71 -7.21 32.93 -12.89
N GLN A 72 -8.30 32.12 -12.87
CA GLN A 72 -9.39 32.30 -11.90
C GLN A 72 -8.93 31.97 -10.46
N VAL A 73 -8.14 30.91 -10.27
CA VAL A 73 -7.55 30.54 -8.97
C VAL A 73 -6.54 31.59 -8.51
N SER A 74 -5.72 32.15 -9.45
CA SER A 74 -4.80 33.24 -9.15
C SER A 74 -5.54 34.50 -8.71
N ALA A 75 -6.63 34.85 -9.38
CA ALA A 75 -7.48 35.99 -8.98
C ALA A 75 -8.16 35.78 -7.61
N ALA A 76 -8.39 34.51 -7.23
CA ALA A 76 -8.86 34.13 -5.90
C ALA A 76 -7.77 34.15 -4.82
N GLY A 77 -6.49 34.36 -5.17
CA GLY A 77 -5.36 34.40 -4.25
C GLY A 77 -4.68 33.06 -4.02
N GLY A 78 -4.76 32.12 -4.97
CA GLY A 78 -4.11 30.83 -4.93
C GLY A 78 -3.32 30.49 -6.18
N THR A 79 -2.67 29.36 -6.17
CA THR A 79 -1.94 28.80 -7.32
C THR A 79 -2.35 27.34 -7.51
N VAL A 80 -2.76 26.95 -8.72
CA VAL A 80 -3.07 25.57 -9.04
C VAL A 80 -1.77 24.75 -8.99
N THR A 81 -1.76 23.71 -8.19
CA THR A 81 -0.62 22.79 -8.02
C THR A 81 -0.83 21.46 -8.76
N THR A 82 -2.09 21.03 -8.88
CA THR A 82 -2.45 19.77 -9.55
C THR A 82 -3.82 19.93 -10.19
N SER A 83 -3.97 19.40 -11.41
CA SER A 83 -5.27 19.27 -12.09
C SER A 83 -5.57 17.80 -12.33
N VAL A 84 -6.80 17.39 -12.03
CA VAL A 84 -7.34 16.05 -12.28
C VAL A 84 -8.56 16.21 -13.17
N ASP A 85 -8.28 16.57 -14.44
CA ASP A 85 -9.29 16.98 -15.42
C ASP A 85 -10.36 15.92 -15.64
N GLN A 86 -9.99 14.64 -15.52
CA GLN A 86 -10.86 13.49 -15.76
C GLN A 86 -12.09 13.44 -14.84
N ILE A 87 -11.98 14.06 -13.67
CA ILE A 87 -13.03 14.05 -12.63
C ILE A 87 -13.46 15.46 -12.19
N GLY A 88 -12.95 16.51 -12.87
CA GLY A 88 -13.25 17.90 -12.55
C GLY A 88 -12.78 18.30 -11.15
N VAL A 89 -11.54 17.98 -10.81
CA VAL A 89 -10.92 18.30 -9.52
C VAL A 89 -9.60 19.03 -9.75
N ALA A 90 -9.36 20.10 -9.00
CA ALA A 90 -8.08 20.76 -8.96
C ALA A 90 -7.58 20.89 -7.52
N VAL A 91 -6.27 20.96 -7.38
CA VAL A 91 -5.62 21.25 -6.10
C VAL A 91 -4.93 22.61 -6.23
N ALA A 92 -5.14 23.47 -5.24
CA ALA A 92 -4.52 24.78 -5.21
C ALA A 92 -3.81 25.04 -3.89
N ALA A 93 -2.69 25.74 -3.95
CA ALA A 93 -1.98 26.24 -2.78
C ALA A 93 -2.35 27.70 -2.53
N SER A 94 -2.61 28.10 -1.28
CA SER A 94 -2.83 29.49 -0.91
C SER A 94 -2.43 29.75 0.54
N SER A 95 -1.84 30.91 0.81
CA SER A 95 -1.62 31.46 2.15
C SER A 95 -2.68 32.50 2.55
N ASP A 96 -3.60 32.81 1.65
CA ASP A 96 -4.65 33.81 1.87
C ASP A 96 -5.83 33.22 2.62
N PRO A 97 -6.17 33.70 3.81
CA PRO A 97 -7.30 33.18 4.60
C PRO A 97 -8.67 33.34 3.93
N GLY A 98 -8.79 34.26 2.96
CA GLY A 98 -10.02 34.51 2.18
C GLY A 98 -10.12 33.62 0.92
N PHE A 99 -9.13 32.76 0.63
CA PHE A 99 -9.06 32.00 -0.59
C PHE A 99 -10.31 31.13 -0.81
N THR A 100 -10.69 30.32 0.18
CA THR A 100 -11.85 29.41 0.09
C THR A 100 -13.12 30.14 -0.33
N ALA A 101 -13.41 31.28 0.31
CA ALA A 101 -14.61 32.06 0.02
C ALA A 101 -14.62 32.69 -1.39
N ARG A 102 -13.43 33.02 -1.94
CA ARG A 102 -13.32 33.52 -3.30
C ARG A 102 -13.31 32.43 -4.35
N ALA A 103 -12.57 31.37 -4.10
CA ALA A 103 -12.51 30.21 -5.00
C ALA A 103 -13.89 29.52 -5.15
N ALA A 104 -14.68 29.46 -4.09
CA ALA A 104 -16.06 28.96 -4.15
C ALA A 104 -17.00 29.74 -5.06
N LYS A 105 -16.62 31.00 -5.47
CA LYS A 105 -17.38 31.80 -6.43
C LYS A 105 -16.99 31.54 -7.89
N ILE A 106 -15.96 30.76 -8.13
CA ILE A 106 -15.57 30.36 -9.48
C ILE A 106 -16.72 29.55 -10.10
N LYS A 107 -17.10 29.88 -11.31
CA LYS A 107 -18.23 29.24 -11.98
C LYS A 107 -18.00 27.73 -12.13
N GLY A 108 -18.96 26.95 -11.67
CA GLY A 108 -18.91 25.48 -11.73
C GLY A 108 -18.26 24.82 -10.51
N VAL A 109 -17.70 25.57 -9.59
CA VAL A 109 -17.21 25.02 -8.32
C VAL A 109 -18.40 24.59 -7.46
N ALA A 110 -18.37 23.35 -6.99
CA ALA A 110 -19.31 22.78 -6.07
C ALA A 110 -18.89 23.06 -4.61
N ASP A 111 -17.63 22.84 -4.31
CA ASP A 111 -17.03 23.10 -3.00
C ASP A 111 -15.52 23.35 -3.10
N VAL A 112 -14.96 23.95 -2.04
CA VAL A 112 -13.52 24.15 -1.84
C VAL A 112 -13.21 23.74 -0.41
N THR A 113 -12.40 22.73 -0.24
CA THR A 113 -12.08 22.17 1.07
C THR A 113 -10.58 22.14 1.30
N GLU A 114 -10.11 22.45 2.50
CA GLU A 114 -8.70 22.30 2.86
C GLU A 114 -8.31 20.82 2.68
N ASP A 115 -7.24 20.59 1.92
CA ASP A 115 -6.65 19.27 1.75
C ASP A 115 -5.89 18.91 3.02
N ILE A 116 -6.27 17.82 3.65
CA ILE A 116 -5.69 17.41 4.92
C ILE A 116 -4.73 16.24 4.72
N GLU A 117 -3.68 16.23 5.52
CA GLU A 117 -2.81 15.08 5.64
C GLU A 117 -3.40 14.09 6.64
N VAL A 118 -3.56 12.86 6.24
CA VAL A 118 -4.12 11.78 7.04
C VAL A 118 -3.08 10.69 7.24
N ARG A 119 -3.04 10.10 8.41
CA ARG A 119 -2.31 8.85 8.63
C ARG A 119 -3.18 7.71 8.11
N TRP A 120 -2.85 7.23 6.92
CA TRP A 120 -3.59 6.18 6.23
C TRP A 120 -3.18 4.76 6.63
N VAL A 121 -1.93 4.61 7.08
CA VAL A 121 -1.41 3.33 7.56
C VAL A 121 -1.21 3.45 9.06
N ALA A 122 -1.99 2.66 9.81
CA ALA A 122 -1.83 2.55 11.25
C ALA A 122 -0.50 1.84 11.59
N PRO A 123 0.07 2.04 12.79
CA PRO A 123 1.18 1.23 13.24
C PRO A 123 0.79 -0.24 13.22
N GLU A 124 1.45 -1.02 12.37
CA GLU A 124 1.24 -2.45 12.25
C GLU A 124 2.22 -3.20 13.16
N ARG A 125 1.87 -4.43 13.55
CA ARG A 125 2.81 -5.29 14.23
C ARG A 125 3.71 -5.94 13.17
N VAL A 126 4.98 -5.55 13.15
CA VAL A 126 5.97 -6.01 12.18
C VAL A 126 7.08 -6.75 12.91
N VAL A 127 7.49 -7.90 12.39
CA VAL A 127 8.65 -8.68 12.86
C VAL A 127 9.57 -8.95 11.67
N GLU A 128 10.80 -8.47 11.74
CA GLU A 128 11.78 -8.70 10.67
C GLU A 128 12.20 -10.18 10.60
N ALA A 129 12.17 -10.75 9.41
CA ALA A 129 12.72 -12.07 9.14
C ALA A 129 14.24 -12.04 8.94
N GLY A 130 14.77 -10.88 8.53
CA GLY A 130 16.16 -10.65 8.15
C GLY A 130 16.42 -10.93 6.67
N GLU A 131 17.67 -10.73 6.25
CA GLU A 131 18.14 -11.17 4.94
C GLU A 131 18.32 -12.68 4.94
N LEU A 132 17.81 -13.30 3.88
CA LEU A 132 18.14 -14.68 3.55
C LEU A 132 19.14 -14.62 2.39
N SER A 133 20.42 -14.76 2.73
CA SER A 133 21.46 -14.93 1.71
C SER A 133 21.27 -16.29 1.05
N ASP A 134 21.16 -16.28 -0.28
CA ASP A 134 21.30 -17.43 -1.18
C ASP A 134 20.64 -18.74 -0.72
N ALA A 135 19.32 -18.76 -0.63
CA ALA A 135 18.58 -20.00 -0.67
C ALA A 135 18.63 -20.49 -2.13
N GLY A 136 19.48 -21.44 -2.40
CA GLY A 136 19.61 -22.03 -3.73
C GLY A 136 18.29 -22.60 -4.23
N SER A 137 18.05 -22.48 -5.54
CA SER A 137 16.90 -23.11 -6.20
C SER A 137 16.89 -24.63 -5.93
N LEU A 138 15.73 -25.15 -5.54
CA LEU A 138 15.50 -26.59 -5.48
C LEU A 138 15.07 -27.05 -6.88
N ASP A 139 15.96 -27.73 -7.59
CA ASP A 139 15.61 -28.44 -8.82
C ASP A 139 14.62 -29.57 -8.50
N GLY A 140 13.45 -29.57 -9.13
CA GLY A 140 12.55 -30.72 -9.17
C GLY A 140 11.31 -30.68 -8.29
N ALA A 141 10.84 -29.53 -7.82
CA ALA A 141 9.56 -29.47 -7.11
C ALA A 141 8.36 -29.75 -8.03
N ALA A 142 7.40 -30.53 -7.52
CA ALA A 142 6.23 -30.98 -8.27
C ALA A 142 5.19 -29.87 -8.57
N SER A 143 5.23 -28.73 -7.85
CA SER A 143 4.28 -27.63 -8.01
C SER A 143 4.98 -26.27 -8.07
N PHE A 144 4.36 -25.33 -8.78
CA PHE A 144 4.87 -23.97 -8.93
C PHE A 144 4.96 -23.26 -7.56
N GLY A 145 6.04 -22.49 -7.35
CA GLY A 145 6.30 -21.77 -6.11
C GLY A 145 6.75 -22.62 -4.93
N ALA A 146 6.71 -23.96 -5.02
CA ALA A 146 7.14 -24.83 -3.93
C ALA A 146 8.65 -24.80 -3.67
N THR A 147 9.42 -24.29 -4.63
CA THR A 147 10.89 -24.12 -4.55
C THR A 147 11.31 -22.80 -3.90
N GLU A 148 10.38 -21.88 -3.64
CA GLU A 148 10.72 -20.62 -2.99
C GLU A 148 11.32 -20.87 -1.60
N ALA A 149 12.38 -20.12 -1.27
CA ALA A 149 13.12 -20.31 -0.04
C ALA A 149 12.25 -20.26 1.21
N LEU A 150 11.28 -19.35 1.22
CA LEU A 150 10.40 -19.08 2.37
C LEU A 150 9.00 -19.67 2.22
N ARG A 151 8.71 -20.41 1.13
CA ARG A 151 7.35 -20.91 0.86
C ARG A 151 6.78 -21.74 2.01
N GLN A 152 7.61 -22.53 2.69
CA GLN A 152 7.18 -23.39 3.79
C GLN A 152 6.73 -22.61 5.05
N ILE A 153 7.01 -21.32 5.09
CA ILE A 153 6.61 -20.43 6.18
C ILE A 153 5.64 -19.33 5.72
N GLN A 154 5.05 -19.50 4.52
CA GLN A 154 3.95 -18.70 4.00
C GLN A 154 2.65 -19.50 4.03
N TRP A 155 1.71 -19.14 4.89
CA TRP A 155 0.38 -19.75 4.95
C TRP A 155 -0.66 -19.01 4.10
N ALA A 156 -0.47 -17.69 3.87
CA ALA A 156 -1.45 -16.84 3.21
C ALA A 156 -1.83 -17.27 1.77
N PRO A 157 -0.90 -17.74 0.91
CA PRO A 157 -1.26 -18.32 -0.38
C PRO A 157 -2.13 -19.57 -0.27
N ASP A 158 -1.89 -20.41 0.74
CA ASP A 158 -2.70 -21.63 0.97
C ASP A 158 -4.11 -21.27 1.43
N ALA A 159 -4.25 -20.25 2.28
CA ALA A 159 -5.54 -19.78 2.75
C ALA A 159 -6.48 -19.44 1.59
N VAL A 160 -5.99 -18.80 0.54
CA VAL A 160 -6.80 -18.46 -0.64
C VAL A 160 -6.75 -19.51 -1.76
N SER A 161 -6.18 -20.70 -1.51
CA SER A 161 -6.02 -21.78 -2.51
C SER A 161 -5.26 -21.36 -3.77
N ALA A 162 -4.31 -20.44 -3.65
CA ALA A 162 -3.51 -19.94 -4.78
C ALA A 162 -2.63 -21.03 -5.42
N PRO A 163 -1.98 -21.95 -4.67
CA PRO A 163 -1.18 -23.03 -5.28
C PRO A 163 -1.98 -23.86 -6.27
N ALA A 164 -3.20 -24.23 -5.95
CA ALA A 164 -4.07 -25.00 -6.85
C ALA A 164 -4.43 -24.21 -8.13
N ALA A 165 -4.55 -22.89 -8.05
CA ALA A 165 -4.73 -22.04 -9.23
C ALA A 165 -3.45 -21.98 -10.09
N TRP A 166 -2.28 -21.87 -9.46
CA TRP A 166 -0.98 -21.86 -10.16
C TRP A 166 -0.70 -23.14 -10.92
N ASP A 167 -1.06 -24.31 -10.35
CA ASP A 167 -0.90 -25.62 -10.98
C ASP A 167 -1.76 -25.74 -12.24
N LEU A 168 -2.90 -25.03 -12.31
CA LEU A 168 -3.73 -24.89 -13.51
C LEU A 168 -3.27 -23.78 -14.47
N GLY A 169 -2.10 -23.19 -14.22
CA GLY A 169 -1.51 -22.14 -15.05
C GLY A 169 -2.07 -20.72 -14.80
N ALA A 170 -2.98 -20.52 -13.84
CA ALA A 170 -3.47 -19.21 -13.48
C ALA A 170 -2.47 -18.51 -12.55
N ARG A 171 -1.66 -17.58 -13.09
CA ARG A 171 -0.58 -16.87 -12.39
C ARG A 171 -0.67 -15.36 -12.53
N GLY A 172 -1.73 -14.83 -13.15
CA GLY A 172 -1.97 -13.39 -13.32
C GLY A 172 -1.22 -12.74 -14.49
N ALA A 173 -0.64 -13.53 -15.40
CA ALA A 173 0.06 -12.98 -16.58
C ALA A 173 -0.89 -12.09 -17.42
N GLY A 174 -0.42 -10.89 -17.77
CA GLY A 174 -1.19 -9.90 -18.52
C GLY A 174 -2.05 -8.97 -17.64
N ALA A 175 -2.26 -9.28 -16.37
CA ALA A 175 -2.91 -8.37 -15.44
C ALA A 175 -1.90 -7.34 -14.88
N ARG A 176 -2.35 -6.10 -14.72
CA ARG A 176 -1.57 -4.96 -14.19
C ARG A 176 -2.17 -4.48 -12.87
N VAL A 177 -1.40 -4.51 -11.79
CA VAL A 177 -1.86 -4.13 -10.46
C VAL A 177 -1.10 -2.90 -9.97
N ALA A 178 -1.83 -1.81 -9.77
CA ALA A 178 -1.28 -0.59 -9.18
C ALA A 178 -1.35 -0.67 -7.66
N ILE A 179 -0.21 -0.46 -7.00
CA ILE A 179 -0.06 -0.41 -5.56
C ILE A 179 0.01 1.06 -5.14
N LEU A 180 -1.10 1.58 -4.59
CA LEU A 180 -1.18 2.95 -4.07
C LEU A 180 -0.74 2.95 -2.61
N ASP A 181 0.49 3.38 -2.36
CA ASP A 181 1.13 3.20 -1.04
C ASP A 181 2.26 4.21 -0.78
N GLY A 182 3.09 3.97 0.22
CA GLY A 182 4.23 4.78 0.62
C GLY A 182 5.44 4.70 -0.30
N GLY A 183 5.50 3.70 -1.17
CA GLY A 183 6.61 3.45 -2.09
C GLY A 183 6.99 1.98 -2.16
N ILE A 184 7.65 1.58 -3.24
CA ILE A 184 8.06 0.20 -3.49
C ILE A 184 9.56 0.13 -3.69
N HIS A 185 10.26 -0.77 -2.97
CA HIS A 185 11.68 -0.99 -3.18
C HIS A 185 11.93 -1.69 -4.53
N SER A 186 12.23 -0.90 -5.54
CA SER A 186 12.31 -1.35 -6.94
C SER A 186 13.46 -2.31 -7.25
N ALA A 187 14.47 -2.40 -6.38
CA ALA A 187 15.61 -3.29 -6.55
C ALA A 187 15.49 -4.62 -5.78
N HIS A 188 14.41 -4.83 -5.00
CA HIS A 188 14.21 -6.08 -4.28
C HIS A 188 14.03 -7.25 -5.27
N GLN A 189 14.72 -8.37 -5.02
CA GLN A 189 14.72 -9.53 -5.92
C GLN A 189 13.31 -10.10 -6.19
N ASP A 190 12.42 -10.07 -5.19
CA ASP A 190 11.03 -10.54 -5.31
C ASP A 190 10.05 -9.44 -5.81
N ILE A 191 10.56 -8.30 -6.24
CA ILE A 191 9.75 -7.20 -6.78
C ILE A 191 10.20 -6.82 -8.19
N ALA A 192 11.50 -6.61 -8.38
CA ALA A 192 12.09 -6.08 -9.61
C ALA A 192 11.62 -6.78 -10.90
N PRO A 193 11.49 -8.13 -10.95
CA PRO A 193 11.13 -8.82 -12.18
C PRO A 193 9.71 -8.51 -12.67
N ASN A 194 8.79 -8.19 -11.76
CA ASN A 194 7.38 -7.93 -12.08
C ASN A 194 7.02 -6.44 -12.05
N LEU A 195 7.98 -5.56 -11.68
CA LEU A 195 7.72 -4.12 -11.51
C LEU A 195 7.85 -3.35 -12.83
N ASP A 196 6.78 -2.70 -13.26
CA ASP A 196 6.78 -1.72 -14.35
C ASP A 196 7.26 -0.36 -13.83
N VAL A 197 8.57 -0.15 -13.87
CA VAL A 197 9.21 1.10 -13.43
C VAL A 197 8.78 2.28 -14.30
N ALA A 198 8.54 2.06 -15.58
CA ALA A 198 8.22 3.13 -16.54
C ALA A 198 6.86 3.80 -16.25
N HIS A 199 5.91 3.05 -15.72
CA HIS A 199 4.58 3.54 -15.34
C HIS A 199 4.40 3.66 -13.81
N SER A 200 5.47 3.45 -13.04
CA SER A 200 5.48 3.75 -11.61
C SER A 200 5.75 5.24 -11.38
N ARG A 201 4.98 5.86 -10.45
CA ARG A 201 4.99 7.30 -10.26
C ARG A 201 4.75 7.72 -8.81
N SER A 202 5.31 8.87 -8.42
CA SER A 202 5.03 9.51 -7.14
C SER A 202 4.11 10.73 -7.32
N PHE A 203 3.17 10.87 -6.40
CA PHE A 203 2.31 12.04 -6.19
C PHE A 203 2.70 12.82 -4.93
N VAL A 204 3.70 12.33 -4.19
CA VAL A 204 4.27 13.02 -3.03
C VAL A 204 5.39 13.95 -3.50
N PRO A 205 5.27 15.25 -3.33
CA PRO A 205 6.26 16.21 -3.82
C PRO A 205 7.67 15.91 -3.28
N GLY A 206 8.66 15.93 -4.17
CA GLY A 206 10.06 15.72 -3.81
C GLY A 206 10.46 14.29 -3.43
N GLN A 207 9.53 13.32 -3.47
CA GLN A 207 9.79 11.93 -3.13
C GLN A 207 9.69 11.03 -4.37
N PRO A 208 10.68 10.19 -4.70
CA PRO A 208 10.56 9.21 -5.77
C PRO A 208 9.64 8.05 -5.37
N PHE A 209 9.04 7.37 -6.35
CA PHE A 209 8.10 6.26 -6.10
C PHE A 209 8.74 5.06 -5.40
N ASN A 210 10.06 4.89 -5.58
CA ASN A 210 10.84 3.78 -5.03
C ASN A 210 11.61 4.15 -3.76
N PHE A 211 11.08 5.08 -2.99
CA PHE A 211 11.61 5.48 -1.70
C PHE A 211 10.49 5.68 -0.68
N ASP A 212 10.69 5.17 0.52
CA ASP A 212 9.84 5.42 1.67
C ASP A 212 10.68 5.54 2.96
N GLN A 213 10.03 5.94 4.03
CA GLN A 213 10.57 5.97 5.38
C GLN A 213 9.56 5.31 6.33
N ALA A 214 10.04 4.73 7.41
CA ALA A 214 9.18 4.26 8.50
C ALA A 214 9.11 5.30 9.62
N ARG A 215 8.05 5.26 10.42
CA ARG A 215 7.97 6.03 11.67
C ARG A 215 8.64 5.26 12.79
N ASP A 216 9.47 5.94 13.57
CA ASP A 216 9.98 5.39 14.81
C ASP A 216 8.89 5.34 15.92
N ALA A 217 9.24 4.78 17.07
CA ALA A 217 8.35 4.70 18.23
C ALA A 217 7.87 6.09 18.74
N GLN A 218 8.57 7.16 18.38
CA GLN A 218 8.21 8.54 18.68
C GLN A 218 7.36 9.18 17.59
N GLY A 219 7.03 8.45 16.51
CA GLY A 219 6.24 8.91 15.38
C GLY A 219 7.01 9.77 14.39
N VAL A 220 8.34 9.82 14.48
CA VAL A 220 9.21 10.59 13.58
C VAL A 220 9.61 9.73 12.38
N CYS A 221 9.49 10.28 11.18
CA CYS A 221 9.94 9.61 9.95
C CYS A 221 11.46 9.52 9.89
N ARG A 222 12.00 8.32 9.85
CA ARG A 222 13.44 8.06 9.78
C ARG A 222 13.77 6.97 8.76
N LEU A 223 15.01 7.00 8.26
CA LEU A 223 15.55 5.95 7.37
C LEU A 223 15.91 4.66 8.10
N THR A 224 15.90 4.66 9.43
CA THR A 224 16.63 3.66 10.23
C THR A 224 15.87 2.36 10.43
N ASP A 225 14.54 2.36 10.39
CA ASP A 225 13.77 1.15 10.64
C ASP A 225 12.75 0.96 9.51
N THR A 226 12.97 0.00 8.73
CA THR A 226 12.81 0.02 7.29
C THR A 226 11.75 -0.96 6.83
N PHE A 227 10.63 -1.00 7.55
CA PHE A 227 9.45 -1.62 7.01
C PHE A 227 8.84 -0.70 5.95
N TRP A 228 9.09 -0.99 4.68
CA TRP A 228 8.44 -0.30 3.59
C TRP A 228 7.14 -1.01 3.25
N HIS A 229 6.08 -0.48 3.80
CA HIS A 229 4.74 -1.03 3.72
C HIS A 229 4.34 -1.39 2.28
N GLY A 230 4.52 -0.48 1.32
CA GLY A 230 4.17 -0.73 -0.08
C GLY A 230 5.00 -1.84 -0.75
N THR A 231 6.24 -2.10 -0.29
CA THR A 231 7.04 -3.24 -0.78
C THR A 231 6.44 -4.57 -0.31
N HIS A 232 6.03 -4.62 0.96
CA HIS A 232 5.38 -5.80 1.54
C HIS A 232 4.05 -6.11 0.84
N VAL A 233 3.23 -5.10 0.65
CA VAL A 233 1.96 -5.18 -0.09
C VAL A 233 2.15 -5.65 -1.53
N ALA A 234 3.13 -5.07 -2.25
CA ALA A 234 3.46 -5.47 -3.62
C ALA A 234 3.90 -6.95 -3.70
N GLY A 235 4.69 -7.42 -2.73
CA GLY A 235 5.12 -8.80 -2.63
C GLY A 235 3.97 -9.78 -2.42
N ILE A 236 2.98 -9.44 -1.59
CA ILE A 236 1.78 -10.28 -1.40
C ILE A 236 0.99 -10.40 -2.72
N VAL A 237 0.87 -9.31 -3.48
CA VAL A 237 0.21 -9.38 -4.81
C VAL A 237 1.01 -10.25 -5.76
N GLY A 238 2.31 -9.99 -5.95
CA GLY A 238 3.00 -10.49 -7.11
C GLY A 238 4.51 -10.72 -6.97
N ALA A 239 5.00 -11.18 -5.81
CA ALA A 239 6.36 -11.72 -5.75
C ALA A 239 6.47 -12.91 -6.72
N PRO A 240 7.49 -12.92 -7.62
CA PRO A 240 7.60 -13.95 -8.65
C PRO A 240 8.06 -15.29 -8.06
N GLY A 241 7.57 -16.40 -8.59
CA GLY A 241 7.99 -17.74 -8.19
C GLY A 241 9.29 -18.13 -8.90
N GLN A 242 10.44 -17.68 -8.42
CA GLN A 242 11.76 -17.92 -9.06
C GLN A 242 12.76 -18.67 -8.16
N GLY A 243 12.34 -19.20 -7.02
CA GLY A 243 13.21 -19.98 -6.13
C GLY A 243 14.02 -19.14 -5.14
N LEU A 244 13.75 -17.85 -5.00
CA LEU A 244 14.62 -16.95 -4.24
C LEU A 244 14.09 -16.56 -2.84
N GLY A 245 12.80 -16.43 -2.65
CA GLY A 245 12.27 -15.89 -1.41
C GLY A 245 10.83 -16.30 -1.13
N THR A 246 9.89 -15.40 -1.41
CA THR A 246 8.46 -15.58 -1.25
C THR A 246 7.75 -15.69 -2.60
N VAL A 247 6.50 -16.12 -2.59
CA VAL A 247 5.63 -16.10 -3.78
C VAL A 247 4.37 -15.30 -3.47
N GLY A 248 4.02 -14.40 -4.37
CA GLY A 248 2.76 -13.62 -4.33
C GLY A 248 1.58 -14.42 -4.85
N ILE A 249 0.36 -13.92 -4.62
CA ILE A 249 -0.88 -14.58 -5.06
C ILE A 249 -0.95 -14.65 -6.60
N ALA A 250 -0.53 -13.60 -7.29
CA ALA A 250 -0.49 -13.49 -8.76
C ALA A 250 0.96 -13.29 -9.25
N PRO A 251 1.81 -14.34 -9.20
CA PRO A 251 3.26 -14.23 -9.34
C PRO A 251 3.74 -13.85 -10.74
N SER A 252 2.86 -13.75 -11.72
CA SER A 252 3.16 -13.26 -13.08
C SER A 252 2.43 -11.95 -13.42
N ALA A 253 1.75 -11.32 -12.45
CA ALA A 253 1.12 -10.02 -12.66
C ALA A 253 2.17 -8.90 -12.73
N THR A 254 1.91 -7.88 -13.54
CA THR A 254 2.73 -6.67 -13.58
C THR A 254 2.37 -5.76 -12.41
N LEU A 255 3.34 -5.39 -11.60
CA LEU A 255 3.20 -4.46 -10.50
C LEU A 255 3.51 -3.02 -10.95
N ILE A 256 2.76 -2.04 -10.45
CA ILE A 256 2.97 -0.62 -10.72
C ILE A 256 3.01 0.11 -9.38
N GLY A 257 4.11 0.78 -9.08
CA GLY A 257 4.25 1.57 -7.87
C GLY A 257 3.65 2.97 -8.03
N VAL A 258 2.59 3.27 -7.29
CA VAL A 258 1.96 4.59 -7.26
C VAL A 258 2.09 5.16 -5.85
N LYS A 259 3.13 5.98 -5.64
CA LYS A 259 3.38 6.56 -4.33
C LYS A 259 2.42 7.70 -4.07
N VAL A 260 1.54 7.52 -3.09
CA VAL A 260 0.57 8.54 -2.63
C VAL A 260 0.78 8.90 -1.17
N LEU A 261 1.57 8.12 -0.44
CA LEU A 261 1.92 8.30 0.96
C LEU A 261 3.43 8.45 1.13
N HIS A 262 3.83 9.05 2.24
CA HIS A 262 5.19 9.01 2.74
C HIS A 262 5.16 8.79 4.24
N CYS A 263 5.91 7.79 4.71
CA CYS A 263 5.93 7.46 6.13
C CYS A 263 4.52 7.16 6.71
N GLY A 264 3.67 6.47 5.94
CA GLY A 264 2.31 6.10 6.32
C GLY A 264 1.29 7.24 6.30
N SER A 265 1.69 8.47 5.91
CA SER A 265 0.79 9.63 5.81
C SER A 265 0.74 10.19 4.39
N GLY A 266 -0.34 10.84 4.03
CA GLY A 266 -0.50 11.54 2.76
C GLY A 266 -1.77 12.36 2.71
N SER A 267 -1.87 13.25 1.74
CA SER A 267 -3.05 14.07 1.55
C SER A 267 -4.12 13.35 0.72
N PHE A 268 -5.38 13.78 0.84
CA PHE A 268 -6.46 13.28 -0.02
C PHE A 268 -6.18 13.56 -1.49
N ALA A 269 -5.62 14.73 -1.80
CA ALA A 269 -5.26 15.09 -3.17
C ALA A 269 -4.29 14.09 -3.80
N ASN A 270 -3.29 13.61 -3.06
CA ASN A 270 -2.33 12.61 -3.55
C ASN A 270 -3.02 11.27 -3.85
N VAL A 271 -3.89 10.81 -2.95
CA VAL A 271 -4.64 9.55 -3.12
C VAL A 271 -5.57 9.65 -4.33
N ILE A 272 -6.34 10.75 -4.44
CA ILE A 272 -7.25 11.00 -5.56
C ILE A 272 -6.50 11.02 -6.89
N ALA A 273 -5.41 11.77 -6.98
CA ALA A 273 -4.58 11.84 -8.19
C ALA A 273 -3.95 10.49 -8.54
N GLY A 274 -3.52 9.72 -7.54
CA GLY A 274 -2.98 8.37 -7.70
C GLY A 274 -4.00 7.39 -8.26
N ILE A 275 -5.25 7.40 -7.78
CA ILE A 275 -6.35 6.57 -8.28
C ILE A 275 -6.62 6.88 -9.75
N VAL A 276 -6.77 8.17 -10.09
CA VAL A 276 -7.07 8.59 -11.46
C VAL A 276 -5.92 8.24 -12.40
N TYR A 277 -4.66 8.48 -11.98
CA TYR A 277 -3.49 8.09 -12.75
C TYR A 277 -3.42 6.58 -13.00
N ALA A 278 -3.62 5.77 -11.96
CA ALA A 278 -3.59 4.32 -12.05
C ALA A 278 -4.66 3.80 -13.03
N ALA A 279 -5.86 4.37 -12.99
CA ALA A 279 -6.99 3.96 -13.82
C ALA A 279 -6.94 4.50 -15.26
N THR A 280 -6.19 5.57 -15.52
CA THR A 280 -6.08 6.15 -16.87
C THR A 280 -5.23 5.24 -17.75
N PRO A 281 -5.66 4.96 -19.00
CA PRO A 281 -4.89 4.16 -19.94
C PRO A 281 -3.49 4.72 -20.22
N ILE A 282 -2.53 3.83 -20.53
CA ILE A 282 -1.15 4.24 -20.88
C ILE A 282 -1.14 5.22 -22.04
N ALA A 283 -1.95 4.97 -23.07
CA ALA A 283 -2.06 5.84 -24.25
C ALA A 283 -2.58 7.26 -23.91
N GLU A 284 -3.23 7.42 -22.77
CA GLU A 284 -3.74 8.69 -22.24
C GLU A 284 -2.81 9.28 -21.16
N GLY A 285 -1.61 8.71 -20.97
CA GLY A 285 -0.59 9.17 -20.01
C GLY A 285 -0.76 8.65 -18.58
N GLY A 286 -1.61 7.65 -18.37
CA GLY A 286 -1.78 6.96 -17.08
C GLY A 286 -0.97 5.68 -16.96
N ALA A 287 -1.27 4.88 -15.95
CA ALA A 287 -0.61 3.62 -15.66
C ALA A 287 -1.29 2.39 -16.29
N GLY A 288 -2.54 2.51 -16.73
CA GLY A 288 -3.30 1.44 -17.37
C GLY A 288 -3.47 0.20 -16.49
N ALA A 289 -3.73 0.40 -15.20
CA ALA A 289 -3.97 -0.69 -14.28
C ALA A 289 -5.29 -1.42 -14.59
N ASP A 290 -5.34 -2.69 -14.24
CA ASP A 290 -6.56 -3.52 -14.22
C ASP A 290 -7.13 -3.63 -12.81
N VAL A 291 -6.23 -3.60 -11.82
CA VAL A 291 -6.55 -3.63 -10.41
C VAL A 291 -5.80 -2.49 -9.71
N ILE A 292 -6.47 -1.80 -8.81
CA ILE A 292 -5.88 -0.85 -7.88
C ILE A 292 -5.97 -1.46 -6.48
N ASN A 293 -4.81 -1.62 -5.81
CA ASN A 293 -4.74 -1.99 -4.41
C ASN A 293 -4.45 -0.78 -3.54
N MET A 294 -5.28 -0.56 -2.55
CA MET A 294 -5.12 0.49 -1.54
C MET A 294 -5.09 -0.14 -0.14
N SER A 295 -3.89 -0.51 0.31
CA SER A 295 -3.65 -0.99 1.68
C SER A 295 -3.56 0.19 2.64
N LEU A 296 -4.60 1.01 2.64
CA LEU A 296 -4.70 2.24 3.41
C LEU A 296 -6.14 2.49 3.83
N ALA A 297 -6.33 3.07 5.01
CA ALA A 297 -7.64 3.38 5.57
C ALA A 297 -7.60 4.66 6.40
N GLY A 298 -8.48 5.61 6.10
CA GLY A 298 -8.73 6.80 6.91
C GLY A 298 -10.10 6.68 7.57
N ILE A 299 -10.14 6.83 8.89
CA ILE A 299 -11.39 6.77 9.66
C ILE A 299 -11.86 8.19 9.94
N PHE A 300 -13.09 8.51 9.54
CA PHE A 300 -13.71 9.80 9.76
C PHE A 300 -14.98 9.65 10.60
N GLN A 301 -15.02 10.43 11.66
CA GLN A 301 -16.25 10.62 12.46
C GLN A 301 -16.85 11.98 12.12
N HIS A 302 -18.16 12.13 12.17
CA HIS A 302 -18.85 13.39 11.86
C HIS A 302 -18.41 14.60 12.71
N GLN A 303 -17.70 14.39 13.80
CA GLN A 303 -17.16 15.43 14.69
C GLN A 303 -15.63 15.35 14.84
N GLN A 304 -14.91 14.89 13.83
CA GLN A 304 -13.46 14.67 13.98
C GLN A 304 -12.62 15.94 14.02
N TYR A 305 -11.55 15.82 14.83
CA TYR A 305 -10.41 16.71 14.83
C TYR A 305 -9.35 16.16 13.88
N ASP A 306 -8.70 17.03 13.14
CA ASP A 306 -7.47 16.71 12.41
C ASP A 306 -6.47 16.07 13.40
N PRO A 307 -6.06 14.82 13.20
CA PRO A 307 -5.21 14.12 14.16
C PRO A 307 -3.80 14.72 14.26
N ILE A 308 -3.39 15.54 13.29
CA ILE A 308 -2.09 16.19 13.26
C ILE A 308 -2.16 17.59 13.91
N THR A 309 -3.19 18.34 13.61
CA THR A 309 -3.31 19.74 14.07
C THR A 309 -4.22 19.93 15.27
N GLY A 310 -5.00 18.91 15.66
CA GLY A 310 -6.00 18.98 16.73
C GLY A 310 -7.17 19.94 16.45
N LYS A 311 -7.30 20.45 15.23
CA LYS A 311 -8.41 21.34 14.84
C LYS A 311 -9.62 20.54 14.41
N PRO A 312 -10.85 21.00 14.74
CA PRO A 312 -12.05 20.36 14.25
C PRO A 312 -12.12 20.47 12.72
N LEU A 313 -12.12 19.32 12.05
CA LEU A 313 -12.60 19.20 10.69
C LEU A 313 -14.11 19.41 10.77
N GLY A 314 -14.62 20.48 10.25
CA GLY A 314 -16.07 20.63 10.17
C GLY A 314 -16.65 19.38 9.46
N ALA A 315 -17.76 18.85 9.95
CA ALA A 315 -18.42 17.67 9.38
C ALA A 315 -18.60 17.74 7.84
N SER A 316 -18.72 18.93 7.30
CA SER A 316 -18.78 19.19 5.86
C SER A 316 -17.45 18.93 5.13
N GLY A 317 -16.30 19.24 5.72
CA GLY A 317 -14.98 19.09 5.05
C GLY A 317 -14.64 17.62 4.79
N ALA A 318 -14.76 16.75 5.79
CA ALA A 318 -14.52 15.32 5.64
C ALA A 318 -15.47 14.68 4.63
N ALA A 319 -16.77 15.06 4.66
CA ALA A 319 -17.76 14.57 3.71
C ALA A 319 -17.48 15.01 2.27
N HIS A 320 -17.00 16.26 2.08
CA HIS A 320 -16.58 16.75 0.76
C HIS A 320 -15.37 15.99 0.21
N LEU A 321 -14.32 15.79 1.02
CA LEU A 321 -13.15 15.01 0.61
C LEU A 321 -13.51 13.55 0.29
N ALA A 322 -14.36 12.92 1.10
CA ALA A 322 -14.86 11.58 0.82
C ALA A 322 -15.69 11.53 -0.48
N SER A 323 -16.49 12.55 -0.76
CA SER A 323 -17.24 12.67 -2.02
C SER A 323 -16.31 12.78 -3.24
N VAL A 324 -15.24 13.58 -3.14
CA VAL A 324 -14.25 13.71 -4.22
C VAL A 324 -13.48 12.41 -4.42
N LEU A 325 -13.13 11.71 -3.34
CA LEU A 325 -12.53 10.38 -3.41
C LEU A 325 -13.49 9.39 -4.11
N GLY A 326 -14.79 9.47 -3.82
CA GLY A 326 -15.84 8.71 -4.50
C GLY A 326 -15.92 8.98 -6.02
N LYS A 327 -15.63 10.21 -6.48
CA LYS A 327 -15.49 10.50 -7.91
C LYS A 327 -14.30 9.76 -8.52
N ALA A 328 -13.16 9.71 -7.82
CA ALA A 328 -11.97 9.03 -8.31
C ALA A 328 -12.18 7.51 -8.42
N THR A 329 -12.80 6.87 -7.41
CA THR A 329 -13.11 5.44 -7.44
C THR A 329 -14.17 5.10 -8.49
N THR A 330 -15.18 5.97 -8.68
CA THR A 330 -16.17 5.85 -9.76
C THR A 330 -15.51 5.97 -11.14
N TYR A 331 -14.57 6.91 -11.31
CA TYR A 331 -13.79 7.02 -12.53
C TYR A 331 -13.02 5.72 -12.82
N ALA A 332 -12.33 5.16 -11.82
CA ALA A 332 -11.60 3.91 -11.97
C ALA A 332 -12.54 2.77 -12.41
N TYR A 333 -13.70 2.64 -11.78
CA TYR A 333 -14.72 1.66 -12.16
C TYR A 333 -15.20 1.84 -13.61
N GLN A 334 -15.48 3.08 -14.03
CA GLN A 334 -15.90 3.39 -15.41
C GLN A 334 -14.82 3.11 -16.45
N ARG A 335 -13.53 3.16 -16.04
CA ARG A 335 -12.38 2.76 -16.87
C ARG A 335 -12.14 1.26 -16.88
N GLY A 336 -12.99 0.48 -16.21
CA GLY A 336 -12.90 -0.98 -16.16
C GLY A 336 -11.90 -1.51 -15.13
N VAL A 337 -11.51 -0.71 -14.15
CA VAL A 337 -10.51 -1.05 -13.13
C VAL A 337 -11.19 -1.52 -11.85
N THR A 338 -10.76 -2.68 -11.34
CA THR A 338 -11.19 -3.21 -10.05
C THR A 338 -10.44 -2.50 -8.92
N VAL A 339 -11.16 -1.90 -7.99
CA VAL A 339 -10.56 -1.18 -6.87
C VAL A 339 -10.76 -1.97 -5.59
N VAL A 340 -9.66 -2.24 -4.87
CA VAL A 340 -9.63 -3.02 -3.64
C VAL A 340 -9.00 -2.18 -2.53
N ALA A 341 -9.60 -2.15 -1.34
CA ALA A 341 -9.07 -1.38 -0.23
C ALA A 341 -9.19 -2.12 1.11
N ALA A 342 -8.23 -1.85 1.99
CA ALA A 342 -8.20 -2.33 3.36
C ALA A 342 -9.29 -1.68 4.21
N MET A 343 -9.94 -2.48 5.10
CA MET A 343 -11.06 -2.02 5.93
C MET A 343 -10.63 -1.28 7.20
N GLY A 344 -9.34 -1.33 7.56
CA GLY A 344 -8.79 -0.73 8.79
C GLY A 344 -8.65 -1.71 9.95
N ASN A 345 -7.89 -1.30 10.98
CA ASN A 345 -7.34 -2.17 12.02
C ASN A 345 -7.75 -1.75 13.44
N ASP A 346 -8.98 -1.25 13.63
CA ASP A 346 -9.44 -0.63 14.88
C ASP A 346 -10.51 -1.47 15.61
N ALA A 347 -10.80 -2.69 15.11
CA ALA A 347 -11.85 -3.58 15.62
C ALA A 347 -13.24 -2.91 15.72
N LEU A 348 -13.55 -2.01 14.79
CA LEU A 348 -14.81 -1.26 14.79
C LEU A 348 -15.93 -2.07 14.17
N ASP A 349 -17.09 -2.08 14.86
CA ASP A 349 -18.36 -2.54 14.32
C ASP A 349 -19.02 -1.38 13.54
N LEU A 350 -18.94 -1.45 12.22
CA LEU A 350 -19.39 -0.37 11.34
C LEU A 350 -20.90 -0.37 11.08
N ASP A 351 -21.61 -1.45 11.43
CA ASP A 351 -23.06 -1.49 11.37
C ASP A 351 -23.71 -0.80 12.57
N HIS A 352 -23.02 -0.73 13.70
CA HIS A 352 -23.52 -0.13 14.93
C HIS A 352 -22.80 1.17 15.32
N THR A 353 -21.90 1.65 14.49
CA THR A 353 -21.15 2.90 14.71
C THR A 353 -21.61 3.94 13.68
N ASN A 354 -22.76 4.57 13.92
CA ASN A 354 -23.51 5.42 12.97
C ASN A 354 -22.76 6.64 12.42
N ASP A 355 -21.62 7.02 12.99
CA ASP A 355 -20.92 8.26 12.67
C ASP A 355 -19.52 8.01 12.06
N VAL A 356 -19.23 6.77 11.65
CA VAL A 356 -17.90 6.41 11.14
C VAL A 356 -17.97 6.08 9.65
N LEU A 357 -17.08 6.71 8.88
CA LEU A 357 -16.80 6.41 7.49
C LEU A 357 -15.35 5.99 7.35
N VAL A 358 -15.12 4.80 6.81
CA VAL A 358 -13.77 4.30 6.48
C VAL A 358 -13.52 4.50 4.99
N VAL A 359 -12.59 5.37 4.64
CA VAL A 359 -12.23 5.62 3.25
C VAL A 359 -10.80 5.15 2.96
N PRO A 360 -10.53 4.62 1.75
CA PRO A 360 -11.41 4.49 0.60
C PRO A 360 -12.32 3.25 0.61
N ALA A 361 -12.24 2.35 1.60
CA ALA A 361 -12.96 1.08 1.62
C ALA A 361 -14.47 1.22 1.45
N MET A 362 -15.09 2.21 2.11
CA MET A 362 -16.54 2.49 1.99
C MET A 362 -16.87 3.48 0.87
N SER A 363 -15.92 3.81 -0.03
CA SER A 363 -16.19 4.62 -1.22
C SER A 363 -16.93 3.80 -2.28
N PRO A 364 -17.68 4.46 -3.20
CA PRO A 364 -18.39 3.75 -4.28
C PRO A 364 -17.46 2.86 -5.11
N HIS A 365 -17.94 1.67 -5.47
CA HIS A 365 -17.25 0.73 -6.35
C HIS A 365 -15.91 0.19 -5.82
N VAL A 366 -15.70 0.22 -4.53
CA VAL A 366 -14.50 -0.33 -3.87
C VAL A 366 -14.85 -1.68 -3.22
N ILE A 367 -14.02 -2.67 -3.45
CA ILE A 367 -14.03 -3.95 -2.73
C ILE A 367 -13.35 -3.73 -1.39
N ALA A 368 -14.13 -3.69 -0.33
CA ALA A 368 -13.68 -3.50 1.05
C ALA A 368 -13.27 -4.84 1.66
N VAL A 369 -12.04 -4.92 2.18
CA VAL A 369 -11.44 -6.19 2.61
C VAL A 369 -11.16 -6.20 4.11
N SER A 370 -11.79 -7.16 4.82
CA SER A 370 -11.48 -7.51 6.21
C SER A 370 -10.33 -8.54 6.28
N ALA A 371 -9.79 -8.75 7.48
CA ALA A 371 -8.66 -9.64 7.68
C ALA A 371 -9.05 -10.95 8.39
N THR A 372 -8.47 -12.06 7.91
CA THR A 372 -8.44 -13.35 8.61
C THR A 372 -7.01 -13.73 8.98
N GLY A 373 -6.86 -14.59 9.99
CA GLY A 373 -5.56 -15.12 10.38
C GLY A 373 -5.65 -16.37 11.25
N PRO A 374 -4.63 -17.25 11.22
CA PRO A 374 -4.53 -18.36 12.12
C PRO A 374 -4.26 -17.92 13.56
N MET A 375 -4.40 -18.84 14.51
CA MET A 375 -3.89 -18.73 15.86
C MET A 375 -3.18 -20.03 16.21
N GLY A 376 -1.85 -20.06 16.02
CA GLY A 376 -1.01 -21.23 16.26
C GLY A 376 -0.75 -22.08 15.02
N TRP A 377 -0.64 -21.47 13.84
CA TRP A 377 -0.29 -22.20 12.61
C TRP A 377 1.04 -22.98 12.75
N ALA A 378 2.04 -22.38 13.36
CA ALA A 378 3.31 -23.04 13.62
C ALA A 378 3.19 -24.24 14.57
N LEU A 379 2.14 -24.34 15.37
CA LEU A 379 1.80 -25.44 16.26
C LEU A 379 0.92 -26.53 15.59
N GLY A 380 0.63 -26.39 14.28
CA GLY A 380 -0.18 -27.34 13.52
C GLY A 380 -1.67 -27.04 13.52
N VAL A 381 -2.09 -25.86 13.94
CA VAL A 381 -3.50 -25.43 13.79
C VAL A 381 -3.78 -25.14 12.31
N ASN A 382 -4.81 -25.79 11.76
CA ASN A 382 -5.16 -25.71 10.34
C ASN A 382 -6.27 -24.70 10.03
N ASN A 383 -6.87 -24.06 11.04
CA ASN A 383 -7.86 -23.01 10.82
C ASN A 383 -7.13 -21.69 10.48
N LEU A 384 -7.18 -21.30 9.21
CA LEU A 384 -6.59 -20.06 8.68
C LEU A 384 -7.61 -18.91 8.60
N ASP A 385 -8.85 -19.19 8.97
CA ASP A 385 -10.00 -18.36 8.62
C ASP A 385 -10.64 -17.63 9.82
N ARG A 386 -9.97 -17.63 10.97
CA ARG A 386 -10.45 -16.89 12.11
C ARG A 386 -10.43 -15.39 11.78
N PRO A 387 -11.50 -14.61 12.11
CA PRO A 387 -11.44 -13.15 11.98
C PRO A 387 -10.26 -12.60 12.78
N ALA A 388 -9.46 -11.74 12.17
CA ALA A 388 -8.34 -11.11 12.88
C ALA A 388 -8.85 -10.17 13.97
N SER A 389 -8.19 -10.17 15.12
CA SER A 389 -8.64 -9.48 16.33
C SER A 389 -8.79 -7.96 16.17
N TYR A 390 -8.08 -7.40 15.23
CA TYR A 390 -8.02 -5.96 14.95
C TYR A 390 -8.95 -5.53 13.79
N THR A 391 -9.46 -6.47 12.98
CA THR A 391 -10.16 -6.10 11.74
C THR A 391 -11.42 -5.28 12.02
N ASN A 392 -11.62 -4.21 11.29
CA ASN A 392 -12.92 -3.57 11.22
C ASN A 392 -13.90 -4.51 10.53
N PHE A 393 -15.17 -4.48 10.92
CA PHE A 393 -16.20 -5.41 10.48
C PHE A 393 -17.57 -4.73 10.37
N GLY A 394 -18.52 -5.42 9.75
CA GLY A 394 -19.90 -4.97 9.53
C GLY A 394 -20.44 -5.52 8.22
N GLN A 395 -21.63 -6.10 8.26
CA GLN A 395 -22.28 -6.75 7.11
C GLN A 395 -22.52 -5.76 5.94
N SER A 396 -22.77 -4.49 6.26
CA SER A 396 -22.99 -3.43 5.27
C SER A 396 -21.68 -2.88 4.68
N ALA A 397 -20.52 -3.12 5.31
CA ALA A 397 -19.26 -2.47 5.02
C ALA A 397 -18.26 -3.42 4.36
N VAL A 398 -18.16 -4.67 4.81
CA VAL A 398 -17.20 -5.66 4.30
C VAL A 398 -17.71 -6.30 3.02
N THR A 399 -16.87 -6.31 1.97
CA THR A 399 -17.21 -7.01 0.71
C THR A 399 -16.69 -8.45 0.72
N PHE A 400 -15.42 -8.64 1.11
CA PHE A 400 -14.76 -9.95 1.21
C PHE A 400 -13.73 -9.95 2.34
N ALA A 401 -13.36 -11.16 2.77
CA ALA A 401 -12.22 -11.37 3.65
C ALA A 401 -10.99 -11.89 2.89
N GLY A 402 -9.81 -11.59 3.44
CA GLY A 402 -8.53 -12.08 2.96
C GLY A 402 -7.55 -12.39 4.09
N PRO A 403 -6.46 -13.13 3.83
CA PRO A 403 -5.43 -13.45 4.83
C PRO A 403 -4.63 -12.18 5.22
N GLY A 404 -4.89 -11.67 6.41
CA GLY A 404 -4.22 -10.51 6.98
C GLY A 404 -3.29 -10.82 8.16
N GLY A 405 -3.36 -12.05 8.69
CA GLY A 405 -2.61 -12.46 9.88
C GLY A 405 -3.25 -11.99 11.18
N ASP A 406 -2.80 -12.56 12.30
CA ASP A 406 -3.18 -12.13 13.65
C ASP A 406 -2.02 -12.38 14.62
N PHE A 407 -2.02 -11.75 15.79
CA PHE A 407 -0.94 -11.83 16.79
C PHE A 407 -1.45 -12.19 18.19
N VAL A 408 -2.60 -12.85 18.26
CA VAL A 408 -3.30 -13.14 19.53
C VAL A 408 -2.88 -14.45 20.19
N LEU A 409 -2.04 -15.27 19.55
CA LEU A 409 -1.50 -16.45 20.20
C LEU A 409 -0.65 -16.03 21.42
N PRO A 410 -1.00 -16.47 22.64
CA PRO A 410 -0.34 -15.98 23.83
C PRO A 410 1.05 -16.57 24.01
N GLY A 411 1.95 -15.78 24.61
CA GLY A 411 3.30 -16.16 25.00
C GLY A 411 4.30 -16.13 23.84
N ASP A 412 5.57 -16.27 24.22
CA ASP A 412 6.71 -16.22 23.30
C ASP A 412 7.42 -17.58 23.15
N ALA A 413 6.67 -18.68 23.33
CA ALA A 413 7.22 -20.01 23.12
C ALA A 413 7.82 -20.11 21.70
N PRO A 414 9.05 -20.63 21.55
CA PRO A 414 9.72 -20.70 20.27
C PRO A 414 9.13 -21.83 19.40
N CYS A 415 8.86 -21.53 18.15
CA CYS A 415 8.59 -22.49 17.09
C CYS A 415 9.72 -22.44 16.08
N THR A 416 10.10 -23.62 15.56
CA THR A 416 11.09 -23.76 14.50
C THR A 416 10.42 -24.33 13.26
N LYS A 417 10.56 -23.62 12.15
CA LYS A 417 10.02 -24.05 10.84
C LYS A 417 11.15 -24.19 9.83
N PRO A 418 11.08 -25.21 8.96
CA PRO A 418 12.07 -25.39 7.90
C PRO A 418 11.98 -24.26 6.85
N VAL A 419 13.10 -24.00 6.19
CA VAL A 419 13.20 -23.13 5.00
C VAL A 419 14.01 -23.85 3.92
N ASN A 420 13.74 -23.55 2.66
CA ASN A 420 14.41 -24.20 1.54
C ASN A 420 15.80 -23.57 1.26
N PRO A 421 16.76 -24.29 0.67
CA PRO A 421 16.80 -25.74 0.43
C PRO A 421 17.14 -26.52 1.70
N SER A 422 17.78 -25.88 2.67
CA SER A 422 18.13 -26.47 3.96
C SER A 422 18.32 -25.36 4.99
N GLY A 423 17.79 -25.57 6.18
CA GLY A 423 17.84 -24.63 7.26
C GLY A 423 16.53 -24.55 8.02
N SER A 424 16.49 -23.68 8.99
CA SER A 424 15.29 -23.44 9.78
C SER A 424 15.31 -22.02 10.37
N LEU A 425 14.11 -21.49 10.59
CA LEU A 425 13.91 -20.24 11.31
C LEU A 425 13.19 -20.52 12.62
N THR A 426 13.73 -19.96 13.71
CA THR A 426 13.12 -20.02 15.04
C THR A 426 12.65 -18.63 15.43
N ARG A 427 11.36 -18.51 15.74
CA ARG A 427 10.69 -17.29 16.20
C ARG A 427 9.65 -17.65 17.26
N PRO A 428 9.15 -16.70 18.06
CA PRO A 428 7.92 -16.93 18.81
C PRO A 428 6.81 -17.47 17.91
N CYS A 429 6.05 -18.47 18.37
CA CYS A 429 5.08 -19.18 17.52
C CYS A 429 4.05 -18.25 16.87
N TRP A 430 3.63 -17.19 17.57
CA TRP A 430 2.69 -16.19 17.05
C TRP A 430 3.20 -15.42 15.83
N VAL A 431 4.53 -15.33 15.65
CA VAL A 431 5.12 -14.63 14.49
C VAL A 431 4.74 -15.34 13.18
N PHE A 432 4.63 -16.66 13.22
CA PHE A 432 4.23 -17.44 12.04
C PHE A 432 2.74 -17.32 11.70
N ASP A 433 1.93 -16.72 12.57
CA ASP A 433 0.53 -16.39 12.30
C ASP A 433 0.37 -15.07 11.51
N LEU A 434 1.45 -14.29 11.38
CA LEU A 434 1.50 -13.10 10.54
C LEU A 434 1.75 -13.45 9.07
N VAL A 435 1.55 -12.50 8.18
CA VAL A 435 1.80 -12.65 6.74
C VAL A 435 3.24 -12.28 6.41
N LEU A 436 3.96 -13.21 5.77
CA LEU A 436 5.35 -13.02 5.34
C LEU A 436 5.42 -12.53 3.91
N ALA A 437 6.16 -11.45 3.67
CA ALA A 437 6.38 -10.89 2.35
C ALA A 437 7.70 -10.09 2.27
N PRO A 438 8.14 -9.67 1.06
CA PRO A 438 9.33 -8.85 0.87
C PRO A 438 9.26 -7.53 1.61
N GLN A 439 10.40 -7.06 2.09
CA GLN A 439 10.56 -5.70 2.57
C GLN A 439 11.98 -5.19 2.27
N ARG A 440 12.22 -3.89 2.46
CA ARG A 440 13.58 -3.37 2.53
C ARG A 440 14.06 -3.43 3.98
N GLY A 441 15.14 -4.14 4.25
CA GLY A 441 15.79 -4.17 5.57
C GLY A 441 16.66 -2.93 5.84
N ALA A 442 17.22 -2.85 7.06
CA ALA A 442 18.10 -1.78 7.49
C ALA A 442 19.45 -1.79 6.75
N GLY A 443 20.05 -0.62 6.54
CA GLY A 443 21.38 -0.49 5.94
C GLY A 443 21.46 -1.01 4.52
N SER A 444 22.32 -2.03 4.27
CA SER A 444 22.50 -2.67 2.98
C SER A 444 21.57 -3.85 2.71
N ALA A 445 20.69 -4.18 3.66
CA ALA A 445 19.76 -5.31 3.59
C ALA A 445 18.63 -5.05 2.57
N ILE A 446 18.94 -5.10 1.28
CA ILE A 446 18.00 -4.75 0.20
C ILE A 446 17.01 -5.86 -0.13
N ASN A 447 17.31 -7.13 0.16
CA ASN A 447 16.48 -8.29 -0.11
C ASN A 447 15.98 -8.91 1.21
N SER A 448 15.40 -8.09 2.07
CA SER A 448 14.88 -8.51 3.37
C SER A 448 13.41 -8.92 3.28
N TYR A 449 12.96 -9.62 4.32
CA TYR A 449 11.57 -10.08 4.45
C TYR A 449 11.06 -9.74 5.85
N ALA A 450 9.75 -9.56 5.97
CA ALA A 450 9.10 -9.35 7.26
C ALA A 450 7.77 -10.06 7.34
N TRP A 451 7.39 -10.40 8.56
CA TRP A 451 6.03 -10.74 8.94
C TRP A 451 5.28 -9.49 9.39
N ALA A 452 4.09 -9.30 8.89
CA ALA A 452 3.20 -8.21 9.31
C ALA A 452 1.75 -8.69 9.39
N ALA A 453 0.95 -7.99 10.19
CA ALA A 453 -0.49 -8.24 10.30
C ALA A 453 -1.28 -6.94 10.10
N GLY A 454 -2.36 -7.02 9.35
CA GLY A 454 -3.24 -5.90 9.06
C GLY A 454 -4.21 -6.23 7.93
N THR A 455 -5.31 -5.49 7.85
CA THR A 455 -6.15 -5.48 6.64
C THR A 455 -5.36 -5.00 5.41
N SER A 456 -4.24 -4.32 5.65
CA SER A 456 -3.22 -3.97 4.63
C SER A 456 -2.59 -5.18 3.96
N MET A 457 -2.52 -6.35 4.62
CA MET A 457 -2.02 -7.62 4.07
C MET A 457 -3.14 -8.44 3.45
N ALA A 458 -4.37 -8.27 3.91
CA ALA A 458 -5.56 -8.93 3.35
C ALA A 458 -5.97 -8.36 1.99
N ALA A 459 -5.99 -7.04 1.84
CA ALA A 459 -6.35 -6.36 0.59
C ALA A 459 -5.50 -6.79 -0.62
N PRO A 460 -4.15 -6.86 -0.53
CA PRO A 460 -3.32 -7.32 -1.64
C PRO A 460 -3.53 -8.81 -1.98
N ALA A 461 -3.92 -9.65 -1.03
CA ALA A 461 -4.28 -11.03 -1.35
C ALA A 461 -5.55 -11.09 -2.22
N VAL A 462 -6.57 -10.29 -1.90
CA VAL A 462 -7.78 -10.14 -2.74
C VAL A 462 -7.45 -9.53 -4.10
N SER A 463 -6.59 -8.50 -4.14
CA SER A 463 -6.09 -7.90 -5.39
C SER A 463 -5.35 -8.91 -6.27
N GLY A 464 -4.56 -9.79 -5.65
CA GLY A 464 -3.91 -10.90 -6.34
C GLY A 464 -4.90 -11.88 -6.95
N VAL A 465 -5.96 -12.27 -6.22
CA VAL A 465 -7.02 -13.14 -6.79
C VAL A 465 -7.74 -12.44 -7.95
N ALA A 466 -8.03 -11.15 -7.83
CA ALA A 466 -8.58 -10.36 -8.94
C ALA A 466 -7.64 -10.35 -10.16
N ALA A 467 -6.33 -10.22 -9.95
CA ALA A 467 -5.32 -10.31 -11.01
C ALA A 467 -5.26 -11.70 -11.65
N LEU A 468 -5.42 -12.79 -10.87
CA LEU A 468 -5.53 -14.15 -11.42
C LEU A 468 -6.74 -14.30 -12.35
N ILE A 469 -7.91 -13.76 -11.93
CA ILE A 469 -9.14 -13.74 -12.76
C ILE A 469 -8.88 -13.01 -14.07
N ILE A 470 -8.30 -11.81 -14.00
CA ILE A 470 -8.04 -11.00 -15.19
C ILE A 470 -6.99 -11.66 -16.09
N GLY A 471 -5.94 -12.23 -15.54
CA GLY A 471 -4.94 -12.98 -16.31
C GLY A 471 -5.53 -14.22 -17.01
N LYS A 472 -6.55 -14.84 -16.44
CA LYS A 472 -7.23 -16.03 -17.01
C LYS A 472 -8.28 -15.66 -18.05
N PHE A 473 -9.10 -14.65 -17.79
CA PHE A 473 -10.29 -14.34 -18.59
C PHE A 473 -10.20 -13.03 -19.39
N GLY A 474 -9.10 -12.30 -19.24
CA GLY A 474 -8.93 -10.97 -19.83
C GLY A 474 -9.63 -9.86 -19.02
N ARG A 475 -9.70 -8.66 -19.59
CA ARG A 475 -10.34 -7.48 -18.98
C ARG A 475 -11.87 -7.59 -19.05
N ILE A 476 -12.46 -8.39 -18.18
CA ILE A 476 -13.93 -8.62 -18.12
C ILE A 476 -14.71 -7.51 -17.40
N GLY A 477 -14.00 -6.50 -16.88
CA GLY A 477 -14.57 -5.39 -16.12
C GLY A 477 -14.81 -5.68 -14.63
N PRO A 478 -14.85 -4.62 -13.79
CA PRO A 478 -14.82 -4.76 -12.34
C PRO A 478 -16.06 -5.48 -11.77
N ALA A 479 -17.25 -5.23 -12.32
CA ALA A 479 -18.46 -5.94 -11.89
C ALA A 479 -18.37 -7.45 -12.11
N ALA A 480 -17.79 -7.89 -13.25
CA ALA A 480 -17.64 -9.31 -13.54
C ALA A 480 -16.53 -9.94 -12.69
N VAL A 481 -15.45 -9.19 -12.39
CA VAL A 481 -14.41 -9.63 -11.47
C VAL A 481 -15.00 -9.81 -10.07
N GLU A 482 -15.75 -8.85 -9.54
CA GLU A 482 -16.41 -8.95 -8.24
C GLU A 482 -17.41 -10.11 -8.19
N ALA A 483 -18.22 -10.28 -9.24
CA ALA A 483 -19.16 -11.41 -9.32
C ALA A 483 -18.43 -12.77 -9.26
N ARG A 484 -17.28 -12.91 -9.95
CA ARG A 484 -16.47 -14.13 -9.87
C ARG A 484 -15.88 -14.34 -8.48
N LEU A 485 -15.34 -13.29 -7.85
CA LEU A 485 -14.88 -13.36 -6.47
C LEU A 485 -15.98 -13.85 -5.56
N ARG A 486 -17.19 -13.30 -5.67
CA ARG A 486 -18.36 -13.64 -4.83
C ARG A 486 -18.83 -15.08 -5.03
N HIS A 487 -18.94 -15.55 -6.29
CA HIS A 487 -19.37 -16.92 -6.57
C HIS A 487 -18.34 -17.98 -6.16
N SER A 488 -17.06 -17.60 -6.09
CA SER A 488 -15.97 -18.53 -5.77
C SER A 488 -15.52 -18.44 -4.32
N ALA A 489 -15.95 -17.44 -3.56
CA ALA A 489 -15.53 -17.26 -2.17
C ALA A 489 -15.91 -18.47 -1.29
N ASP A 490 -15.12 -18.73 -0.26
CA ASP A 490 -15.46 -19.66 0.80
C ASP A 490 -16.43 -18.97 1.74
N ASP A 491 -17.70 -19.43 1.73
CA ASP A 491 -18.76 -18.93 2.61
C ASP A 491 -18.45 -19.32 4.05
N LEU A 492 -18.01 -18.36 4.84
CA LEU A 492 -17.57 -18.53 6.22
C LEU A 492 -18.50 -17.77 7.15
N GLY A 493 -18.63 -18.24 8.39
CA GLY A 493 -19.51 -17.61 9.37
C GLY A 493 -20.97 -17.96 9.14
N LYS A 494 -21.85 -16.98 9.08
CA LYS A 494 -23.26 -17.18 8.71
C LYS A 494 -23.36 -17.38 7.20
N PRO A 495 -24.25 -18.26 6.71
CA PRO A 495 -24.41 -18.43 5.26
C PRO A 495 -24.75 -17.13 4.55
N GLY A 496 -24.01 -16.84 3.47
CA GLY A 496 -24.16 -15.63 2.67
C GLY A 496 -23.33 -14.45 3.17
N ASN A 497 -23.88 -13.26 3.18
CA ASN A 497 -23.16 -12.06 3.62
C ASN A 497 -23.21 -11.93 5.15
N ASP A 498 -22.06 -11.75 5.79
CA ASP A 498 -21.93 -11.59 7.22
C ASP A 498 -20.98 -10.46 7.67
N ASP A 499 -20.88 -10.26 8.98
CA ASP A 499 -20.19 -9.10 9.55
C ASP A 499 -18.67 -9.11 9.32
N PHE A 500 -18.03 -10.29 9.38
CA PHE A 500 -16.57 -10.40 9.33
C PHE A 500 -16.02 -10.77 7.94
N TYR A 501 -16.76 -11.57 7.19
CA TYR A 501 -16.29 -12.12 5.92
C TYR A 501 -16.97 -11.50 4.71
N GLY A 502 -18.02 -10.69 4.91
CA GLY A 502 -18.86 -10.18 3.83
C GLY A 502 -19.41 -11.33 2.97
N GLY A 503 -19.09 -11.35 1.70
CA GLY A 503 -19.46 -12.47 0.80
C GLY A 503 -18.56 -13.70 0.89
N GLY A 504 -17.71 -13.80 1.92
CA GLY A 504 -16.78 -14.91 2.17
C GLY A 504 -15.30 -14.54 1.98
N ARG A 505 -14.41 -15.49 2.34
CA ARG A 505 -12.99 -15.37 2.04
C ARG A 505 -12.73 -15.74 0.58
N VAL A 506 -11.96 -14.92 -0.14
CA VAL A 506 -11.66 -15.16 -1.56
C VAL A 506 -10.94 -16.50 -1.78
N ASN A 507 -11.22 -17.17 -2.91
CA ASN A 507 -10.64 -18.46 -3.28
C ASN A 507 -10.13 -18.41 -4.73
N ALA A 508 -8.81 -18.42 -4.89
CA ALA A 508 -8.13 -18.29 -6.17
C ALA A 508 -8.41 -19.45 -7.12
N PHE A 509 -8.42 -20.68 -6.58
CA PHE A 509 -8.67 -21.87 -7.39
C PHE A 509 -10.06 -21.83 -8.03
N ARG A 510 -11.11 -21.65 -7.22
CA ARG A 510 -12.48 -21.60 -7.76
C ARG A 510 -12.73 -20.37 -8.64
N ALA A 511 -12.10 -19.22 -8.30
CA ALA A 511 -12.24 -17.99 -9.09
C ALA A 511 -11.66 -18.11 -10.50
N THR A 512 -10.76 -19.04 -10.73
CA THR A 512 -10.07 -19.27 -11.99
C THR A 512 -10.58 -20.51 -12.76
N GLN A 513 -11.65 -21.15 -12.28
CA GLN A 513 -12.38 -22.20 -13.03
C GLN A 513 -13.39 -21.56 -13.96
#